data_126c7c1122c30b8c4d508db8c104ebd8
#
_entry.id   126c7c1122c30b8c4d508db8c104ebd8
#
_cell.length_a   1.000
_cell.length_b   1.000
_cell.length_c   1.000
_cell.angle_alpha   90.00
_cell.angle_beta   90.00
_cell.angle_gamma   90.00
#
_symmetry.space_group_name_H-M   'P 1'
#
loop_
_entity.id
_entity.type
_entity.pdbx_description
1 polymer ?
#
loop_
_entity_poly.entity_id
_entity_poly.type
_entity_poly.pdbx_seq_one_letter_code
_entity_poly.pdbx_strand_id
1 'polypeptide(L)'
;MRVLAPLPYSHTLILYLCMRIVPLSEGAFTIDKTKDFLPFDPATDDLQKRATGSLLVEIQPFLVITEKDVLLLDTGLGFKQDSSLQIHQLIRKAGVDPDSVTKVLLSHLHKDHVSGAGQKLTDGTRVASFPQAIYYVQQRELEYAIEKGFPSYEPESFAFLENLSNLVKLEGSGLIDSYIRYELTGGHCPFHQVFHIEADGEHAFFGGDVAPQMNQMKSRFVAKYDYDGKKCMDLRQKWWHQGQEEGWTFLFYHDIKNPIWTR
;
A
#
# COMPACT_ATOMS: atom_id res chain seq x y z
N MET A 1 -59.43 2.51 35.67
CA MET A 1 -58.05 2.09 35.54
C MET A 1 -57.73 1.96 34.05
N ARG A 2 -56.97 2.90 33.51
CA ARG A 2 -56.45 2.82 32.12
C ARG A 2 -55.08 2.16 32.18
N VAL A 3 -54.95 0.99 31.56
CA VAL A 3 -53.68 0.31 31.41
C VAL A 3 -52.93 0.97 30.25
N LEU A 4 -51.80 1.60 30.58
CA LEU A 4 -50.87 2.14 29.57
C LEU A 4 -50.13 0.97 28.93
N ALA A 5 -50.22 0.86 27.58
CA ALA A 5 -49.43 -0.09 26.80
C ALA A 5 -47.94 0.31 26.78
N PRO A 6 -47.00 -0.65 26.83
CA PRO A 6 -45.58 -0.31 26.76
C PRO A 6 -45.22 0.18 25.34
N LEU A 7 -44.44 1.24 25.29
CA LEU A 7 -43.84 1.76 24.04
C LEU A 7 -42.91 0.72 23.40
N PRO A 8 -42.91 0.60 22.08
CA PRO A 8 -42.00 -0.32 21.41
C PRO A 8 -40.54 0.19 21.56
N TYR A 9 -39.69 -0.69 22.05
CA TYR A 9 -38.22 -0.47 22.01
C TYR A 9 -37.77 -0.32 20.55
N SER A 10 -37.39 0.87 20.17
CA SER A 10 -36.67 1.14 18.92
C SER A 10 -35.28 0.51 19.05
N HIS A 11 -35.12 -0.67 18.47
CA HIS A 11 -33.79 -1.22 18.21
C HIS A 11 -33.16 -0.38 17.10
N THR A 12 -32.41 0.66 17.50
CA THR A 12 -31.47 1.31 16.59
C THR A 12 -30.45 0.23 16.20
N LEU A 13 -30.54 -0.27 14.98
CA LEU A 13 -29.50 -1.13 14.41
C LEU A 13 -28.25 -0.24 14.33
N ILE A 14 -27.32 -0.41 15.26
CA ILE A 14 -25.97 0.12 15.14
C ILE A 14 -25.32 -0.74 14.06
N LEU A 15 -25.32 -0.24 12.82
CA LEU A 15 -24.47 -0.77 11.76
C LEU A 15 -23.04 -0.50 12.22
N TYR A 16 -22.37 -1.50 12.79
CA TYR A 16 -20.92 -1.47 12.92
C TYR A 16 -20.39 -1.43 11.48
N LEU A 17 -19.90 -0.28 11.06
CA LEU A 17 -19.09 -0.22 9.86
C LEU A 17 -17.82 -1.01 10.16
N CYS A 18 -17.67 -2.16 9.50
CA CYS A 18 -16.41 -2.91 9.50
C CYS A 18 -15.41 -2.18 8.59
N MET A 19 -14.13 -2.29 8.91
CA MET A 19 -13.05 -1.83 8.02
C MET A 19 -13.18 -2.51 6.66
N ARG A 20 -13.31 -1.71 5.58
CA ARG A 20 -13.36 -2.25 4.22
C ARG A 20 -12.02 -2.12 3.54
N ILE A 21 -11.45 -3.24 3.10
CA ILE A 21 -10.16 -3.31 2.43
C ILE A 21 -10.39 -3.73 0.97
N VAL A 22 -9.82 -2.96 0.03
CA VAL A 22 -9.95 -3.22 -1.41
C VAL A 22 -8.56 -3.21 -2.06
N PRO A 23 -8.11 -4.35 -2.64
CA PRO A 23 -6.91 -4.36 -3.46
C PRO A 23 -7.17 -3.64 -4.77
N LEU A 24 -6.26 -2.74 -5.15
CA LEU A 24 -6.34 -1.92 -6.37
C LEU A 24 -5.32 -2.43 -7.39
N SER A 25 -5.56 -3.63 -7.95
CA SER A 25 -4.62 -4.27 -8.86
C SER A 25 -4.44 -3.45 -10.15
N GLU A 26 -3.20 -3.07 -10.44
CA GLU A 26 -2.77 -2.51 -11.74
C GLU A 26 -2.40 -3.61 -12.74
N GLY A 27 -2.32 -4.88 -12.30
CA GLY A 27 -2.01 -6.07 -13.08
C GLY A 27 -0.75 -6.78 -12.64
N ALA A 28 -0.49 -7.93 -13.29
CA ALA A 28 0.72 -8.70 -13.08
C ALA A 28 1.82 -8.27 -14.05
N PHE A 29 3.07 -8.32 -13.57
CA PHE A 29 4.25 -7.90 -14.32
C PHE A 29 5.41 -8.85 -14.07
N THR A 30 6.27 -8.99 -15.09
CA THR A 30 7.61 -9.55 -14.88
C THR A 30 8.61 -8.40 -14.69
N ILE A 31 9.53 -8.57 -13.74
CA ILE A 31 10.58 -7.60 -13.44
C ILE A 31 11.90 -8.31 -13.26
N ASP A 32 12.96 -7.78 -13.85
CA ASP A 32 14.33 -8.28 -13.71
C ASP A 32 15.28 -7.20 -13.14
N LYS A 33 16.58 -7.36 -13.34
CA LYS A 33 17.62 -6.43 -12.88
C LYS A 33 17.55 -5.03 -13.49
N THR A 34 16.87 -4.86 -14.63
CA THR A 34 16.66 -3.55 -15.26
C THR A 34 15.63 -2.71 -14.51
N LYS A 35 14.81 -3.36 -13.68
CA LYS A 35 13.67 -2.79 -12.98
C LYS A 35 12.58 -2.26 -13.93
N ASP A 36 12.53 -2.78 -15.16
CA ASP A 36 11.42 -2.52 -16.08
C ASP A 36 10.26 -3.48 -15.79
N PHE A 37 9.06 -2.93 -15.65
CA PHE A 37 7.83 -3.68 -15.41
C PHE A 37 7.21 -4.06 -16.75
N LEU A 38 7.35 -5.32 -17.16
CA LEU A 38 6.76 -5.84 -18.39
C LEU A 38 5.43 -6.51 -18.06
N PRO A 39 4.30 -6.03 -18.63
CA PRO A 39 3.00 -6.64 -18.39
C PRO A 39 3.00 -8.15 -18.65
N PHE A 40 2.30 -8.88 -17.82
CA PHE A 40 2.16 -10.33 -17.91
C PHE A 40 0.68 -10.71 -17.69
N ASP A 41 0.07 -11.34 -18.69
CA ASP A 41 -1.29 -11.86 -18.57
C ASP A 41 -1.23 -13.36 -18.22
N PRO A 42 -1.60 -13.76 -16.99
CA PRO A 42 -1.60 -15.17 -16.59
C PRO A 42 -2.49 -16.08 -17.45
N ALA A 43 -3.45 -15.50 -18.18
CA ALA A 43 -4.35 -16.29 -19.04
C ALA A 43 -3.77 -16.60 -20.42
N THR A 44 -2.86 -15.75 -20.92
CA THR A 44 -2.32 -15.87 -22.30
C THR A 44 -0.81 -16.08 -22.34
N ASP A 45 -0.08 -15.60 -21.33
CA ASP A 45 1.37 -15.62 -21.33
C ASP A 45 1.94 -16.91 -20.69
N ASP A 46 3.04 -17.40 -21.26
CA ASP A 46 3.72 -18.57 -20.77
C ASP A 46 4.83 -18.20 -19.77
N LEU A 47 4.63 -18.60 -18.51
CA LEU A 47 5.64 -18.42 -17.45
C LEU A 47 7.03 -18.94 -17.78
N GLN A 48 7.14 -19.97 -18.63
CA GLN A 48 8.42 -20.55 -19.01
C GLN A 48 9.19 -19.67 -20.01
N LYS A 49 8.51 -18.73 -20.66
CA LYS A 49 9.09 -17.80 -21.65
C LYS A 49 9.58 -16.48 -21.07
N ARG A 50 9.32 -16.24 -19.78
CA ARG A 50 9.82 -15.03 -19.12
C ARG A 50 11.35 -15.00 -19.06
N ALA A 51 11.94 -13.81 -18.94
CA ALA A 51 13.38 -13.65 -18.79
C ALA A 51 13.91 -14.45 -17.60
N THR A 52 15.01 -15.17 -17.77
CA THR A 52 15.64 -15.96 -16.71
C THR A 52 16.02 -15.05 -15.53
N GLY A 53 15.58 -15.43 -14.33
CA GLY A 53 15.83 -14.66 -13.11
C GLY A 53 14.89 -13.48 -12.89
N SER A 54 13.90 -13.26 -13.78
CA SER A 54 12.83 -12.29 -13.52
C SER A 54 11.89 -12.79 -12.42
N LEU A 55 11.34 -11.86 -11.67
CA LEU A 55 10.26 -12.10 -10.73
C LEU A 55 8.92 -11.89 -11.45
N LEU A 56 7.91 -12.61 -11.02
CA LEU A 56 6.52 -12.36 -11.39
C LEU A 56 5.81 -11.76 -10.18
N VAL A 57 5.28 -10.56 -10.33
CA VAL A 57 4.70 -9.76 -9.25
C VAL A 57 3.36 -9.18 -9.68
N GLU A 58 2.47 -8.99 -8.73
CA GLU A 58 1.32 -8.09 -8.87
C GLU A 58 1.74 -6.69 -8.44
N ILE A 59 1.14 -5.64 -9.00
CA ILE A 59 1.26 -4.27 -8.48
C ILE A 59 -0.11 -3.88 -7.94
N GLN A 60 -0.18 -3.70 -6.61
CA GLN A 60 -1.48 -3.69 -5.97
C GLN A 60 -1.52 -2.79 -4.72
N PRO A 61 -1.68 -1.45 -4.90
CA PRO A 61 -2.05 -0.56 -3.82
C PRO A 61 -3.32 -1.02 -3.11
N PHE A 62 -3.50 -0.62 -1.86
CA PHE A 62 -4.71 -0.95 -1.11
C PHE A 62 -5.48 0.29 -0.69
N LEU A 63 -6.80 0.24 -0.86
CA LEU A 63 -7.71 1.19 -0.27
C LEU A 63 -8.25 0.59 1.04
N VAL A 64 -8.06 1.28 2.15
CA VAL A 64 -8.60 0.90 3.46
C VAL A 64 -9.55 1.98 3.92
N ILE A 65 -10.83 1.62 4.06
CA ILE A 65 -11.90 2.53 4.42
C ILE A 65 -12.34 2.19 5.85
N THR A 66 -12.22 3.17 6.73
CA THR A 66 -12.64 3.09 8.14
C THR A 66 -13.77 4.10 8.40
N GLU A 67 -14.34 4.11 9.59
CA GLU A 67 -15.28 5.15 9.99
C GLU A 67 -14.69 6.58 9.93
N LYS A 68 -13.36 6.70 10.04
CA LYS A 68 -12.66 7.99 10.14
C LYS A 68 -12.04 8.45 8.84
N ASP A 69 -11.53 7.53 8.03
CA ASP A 69 -10.64 7.84 6.93
C ASP A 69 -10.81 6.91 5.74
N VAL A 70 -10.44 7.43 4.58
CA VAL A 70 -10.18 6.69 3.36
C VAL A 70 -8.67 6.70 3.13
N LEU A 71 -8.00 5.59 3.47
CA LEU A 71 -6.56 5.44 3.41
C LEU A 71 -6.15 4.79 2.09
N LEU A 72 -5.13 5.33 1.43
CA LEU A 72 -4.47 4.70 0.30
C LEU A 72 -3.05 4.27 0.70
N LEU A 73 -2.79 2.96 0.63
CA LEU A 73 -1.49 2.36 0.96
C LEU A 73 -0.71 2.15 -0.34
N ASP A 74 0.32 2.95 -0.54
CA ASP A 74 1.08 3.14 -1.78
C ASP A 74 0.18 3.56 -2.97
N THR A 75 0.76 3.85 -4.13
CA THR A 75 0.04 4.50 -5.23
C THR A 75 0.27 3.86 -6.61
N GLY A 76 1.04 2.77 -6.69
CA GLY A 76 1.28 2.04 -7.93
C GLY A 76 2.28 2.69 -8.89
N LEU A 77 2.29 2.18 -10.12
CA LEU A 77 3.18 2.57 -11.22
C LEU A 77 2.83 3.92 -11.86
N GLY A 78 1.65 4.48 -11.54
CA GLY A 78 1.22 5.75 -12.12
C GLY A 78 0.86 5.68 -13.60
N PHE A 79 0.49 4.52 -14.10
CA PHE A 79 0.03 4.36 -15.47
C PHE A 79 -1.22 5.18 -15.74
N LYS A 80 -1.35 5.62 -16.98
CA LYS A 80 -2.53 6.32 -17.47
C LYS A 80 -3.28 5.43 -18.46
N GLN A 81 -4.58 5.37 -18.30
CA GLN A 81 -5.52 4.79 -19.26
C GLN A 81 -6.56 5.86 -19.60
N ASP A 82 -6.79 6.11 -20.90
CA ASP A 82 -7.74 7.13 -21.38
C ASP A 82 -7.53 8.51 -20.74
N SER A 83 -6.26 8.94 -20.63
CA SER A 83 -5.83 10.21 -20.02
C SER A 83 -6.06 10.34 -18.51
N SER A 84 -6.59 9.32 -17.84
CA SER A 84 -6.75 9.26 -16.37
C SER A 84 -5.73 8.31 -15.76
N LEU A 85 -5.31 8.59 -14.53
CA LEU A 85 -4.49 7.63 -13.78
C LEU A 85 -5.28 6.35 -13.55
N GLN A 86 -4.63 5.20 -13.76
CA GLN A 86 -5.22 3.89 -13.54
C GLN A 86 -5.68 3.73 -12.08
N ILE A 87 -4.89 4.19 -11.13
CA ILE A 87 -5.25 4.15 -9.71
C ILE A 87 -6.57 4.90 -9.41
N HIS A 88 -6.84 6.05 -10.06
CA HIS A 88 -8.12 6.75 -9.92
C HIS A 88 -9.30 5.94 -10.46
N GLN A 89 -9.10 5.26 -11.59
CA GLN A 89 -10.15 4.41 -12.17
C GLN A 89 -10.44 3.20 -11.27
N LEU A 90 -9.40 2.59 -10.67
CA LEU A 90 -9.54 1.48 -9.74
C LEU A 90 -10.28 1.90 -8.47
N ILE A 91 -9.98 3.08 -7.91
CA ILE A 91 -10.68 3.65 -6.76
C ILE A 91 -12.16 3.89 -7.11
N ARG A 92 -12.48 4.49 -8.28
CA ARG A 92 -13.86 4.66 -8.73
C ARG A 92 -14.57 3.33 -8.92
N LYS A 93 -13.90 2.33 -9.49
CA LYS A 93 -14.43 0.96 -9.64
C LYS A 93 -14.74 0.32 -8.29
N ALA A 94 -13.99 0.67 -7.25
CA ALA A 94 -14.27 0.27 -5.86
C ALA A 94 -15.46 1.04 -5.24
N GLY A 95 -16.10 1.95 -5.99
CA GLY A 95 -17.24 2.75 -5.53
C GLY A 95 -16.84 3.95 -4.66
N VAL A 96 -15.60 4.42 -4.76
CA VAL A 96 -15.06 5.54 -3.99
C VAL A 96 -14.61 6.65 -4.93
N ASP A 97 -14.83 7.90 -4.53
CA ASP A 97 -14.27 9.04 -5.25
C ASP A 97 -12.80 9.21 -4.86
N PRO A 98 -11.84 9.28 -5.81
CA PRO A 98 -10.46 9.57 -5.51
C PRO A 98 -10.24 10.84 -4.67
N ASP A 99 -11.09 11.85 -4.82
CA ASP A 99 -11.03 13.09 -4.03
C ASP A 99 -11.44 12.90 -2.57
N SER A 100 -12.04 11.76 -2.22
CA SER A 100 -12.37 11.40 -0.83
C SER A 100 -11.22 10.71 -0.09
N VAL A 101 -10.10 10.39 -0.76
CA VAL A 101 -8.91 9.85 -0.08
C VAL A 101 -8.38 10.90 0.89
N THR A 102 -8.30 10.54 2.16
CA THR A 102 -7.88 11.45 3.24
C THR A 102 -6.40 11.35 3.56
N LYS A 103 -5.83 10.16 3.40
CA LYS A 103 -4.41 9.90 3.68
C LYS A 103 -3.79 8.98 2.63
N VAL A 104 -2.60 9.33 2.16
CA VAL A 104 -1.72 8.47 1.36
C VAL A 104 -0.55 8.05 2.22
N LEU A 105 -0.42 6.76 2.49
CA LEU A 105 0.60 6.16 3.34
C LEU A 105 1.63 5.46 2.45
N LEU A 106 2.84 6.02 2.33
CA LEU A 106 3.89 5.49 1.47
C LEU A 106 4.82 4.59 2.29
N SER A 107 4.91 3.32 1.89
CA SER A 107 5.81 2.37 2.54
C SER A 107 7.27 2.68 2.24
N HIS A 108 7.56 3.02 1.00
CA HIS A 108 8.84 3.47 0.47
C HIS A 108 8.63 4.11 -0.91
N LEU A 109 9.73 4.56 -1.57
CA LEU A 109 9.63 5.34 -2.80
C LEU A 109 10.16 4.64 -4.05
N HIS A 110 10.17 3.30 -4.10
CA HIS A 110 10.37 2.61 -5.37
C HIS A 110 9.24 2.95 -6.34
N LYS A 111 9.57 2.97 -7.64
CA LYS A 111 8.68 3.51 -8.68
C LYS A 111 7.32 2.81 -8.78
N ASP A 112 7.27 1.55 -8.45
CA ASP A 112 6.02 0.77 -8.44
C ASP A 112 5.13 1.00 -7.20
N HIS A 113 5.64 1.75 -6.22
CA HIS A 113 4.88 2.13 -5.02
C HIS A 113 4.46 3.60 -5.04
N VAL A 114 5.26 4.50 -5.66
CA VAL A 114 5.05 5.94 -5.52
C VAL A 114 4.67 6.67 -6.81
N SER A 115 4.84 6.07 -7.99
CA SER A 115 4.69 6.83 -9.25
C SER A 115 3.27 7.35 -9.50
N GLY A 116 2.25 6.73 -8.89
CA GLY A 116 0.88 7.22 -8.92
C GLY A 116 0.57 8.36 -7.93
N ALA A 117 1.51 8.74 -7.05
CA ALA A 117 1.30 9.82 -6.08
C ALA A 117 1.12 11.19 -6.74
N GLY A 118 1.65 11.36 -7.95
CA GLY A 118 1.52 12.60 -8.72
C GLY A 118 1.28 12.36 -10.19
N GLN A 119 0.67 13.34 -10.83
CA GLN A 119 0.46 13.34 -12.27
C GLN A 119 1.18 14.50 -12.94
N LYS A 120 1.82 14.20 -14.08
CA LYS A 120 2.48 15.22 -14.91
C LYS A 120 1.43 15.91 -15.76
N LEU A 121 1.41 17.24 -15.70
CA LEU A 121 0.57 18.10 -16.53
C LEU A 121 1.20 18.34 -17.90
N THR A 122 0.46 18.97 -18.81
CA THR A 122 0.91 19.27 -20.18
C THR A 122 2.08 20.26 -20.24
N ASP A 123 2.21 21.11 -19.24
CA ASP A 123 3.32 22.07 -19.09
C ASP A 123 4.57 21.45 -18.46
N GLY A 124 4.52 20.16 -18.10
CA GLY A 124 5.61 19.43 -17.48
C GLY A 124 5.64 19.48 -15.95
N THR A 125 4.82 20.31 -15.31
CA THR A 125 4.71 20.35 -13.85
C THR A 125 4.07 19.07 -13.32
N ARG A 126 4.37 18.70 -12.06
CA ARG A 126 3.67 17.62 -11.35
C ARG A 126 2.80 18.17 -10.23
N VAL A 127 1.63 17.62 -10.13
CA VAL A 127 0.67 17.91 -9.05
C VAL A 127 0.29 16.62 -8.34
N ALA A 128 -0.12 16.74 -7.08
CA ALA A 128 -0.60 15.61 -6.31
C ALA A 128 -1.81 14.94 -6.99
N SER A 129 -1.80 13.60 -7.05
CA SER A 129 -2.93 12.83 -7.57
C SER A 129 -4.12 12.81 -6.61
N PHE A 130 -3.87 13.04 -5.32
CA PHE A 130 -4.87 13.08 -4.25
C PHE A 130 -4.72 14.39 -3.48
N PRO A 131 -5.19 15.52 -4.05
CA PRO A 131 -4.89 16.86 -3.53
C PRO A 131 -5.51 17.15 -2.16
N GLN A 132 -6.57 16.41 -1.78
CA GLN A 132 -7.22 16.53 -0.46
C GLN A 132 -6.56 15.65 0.60
N ALA A 133 -5.74 14.67 0.22
CA ALA A 133 -5.11 13.74 1.15
C ALA A 133 -3.86 14.34 1.81
N ILE A 134 -3.60 13.93 3.04
CA ILE A 134 -2.30 14.13 3.68
C ILE A 134 -1.39 12.98 3.26
N TYR A 135 -0.20 13.31 2.75
CA TYR A 135 0.81 12.32 2.36
C TYR A 135 1.77 12.07 3.52
N TYR A 136 2.07 10.81 3.80
CA TYR A 136 2.98 10.38 4.86
C TYR A 136 4.13 9.58 4.27
N VAL A 137 5.36 10.00 4.53
CA VAL A 137 6.59 9.35 4.08
C VAL A 137 7.69 9.51 5.12
N GLN A 138 8.59 8.54 5.24
CA GLN A 138 9.81 8.72 6.05
C GLN A 138 10.68 9.83 5.44
N GLN A 139 11.10 10.82 6.24
CA GLN A 139 11.95 11.90 5.77
C GLN A 139 13.22 11.37 5.10
N ARG A 140 13.89 10.44 5.78
CA ARG A 140 15.14 9.84 5.28
C ARG A 140 14.94 8.97 4.05
N GLU A 141 13.75 8.38 3.83
CA GLU A 141 13.43 7.67 2.59
C GLU A 141 13.37 8.65 1.42
N LEU A 142 12.73 9.81 1.60
CA LEU A 142 12.63 10.84 0.56
C LEU A 142 14.01 11.38 0.18
N GLU A 143 14.85 11.70 1.16
CA GLU A 143 16.22 12.15 0.94
C GLU A 143 17.07 11.08 0.22
N TYR A 144 17.02 9.85 0.71
CA TYR A 144 17.76 8.72 0.14
C TYR A 144 17.31 8.39 -1.29
N ALA A 145 16.00 8.38 -1.55
CA ALA A 145 15.44 8.06 -2.86
C ALA A 145 15.84 9.07 -3.93
N ILE A 146 15.90 10.36 -3.58
CA ILE A 146 16.38 11.43 -4.47
C ILE A 146 17.87 11.25 -4.79
N GLU A 147 18.70 10.97 -3.78
CA GLU A 147 20.13 10.75 -3.94
C GLU A 147 20.43 9.48 -4.75
N LYS A 148 19.70 8.39 -4.46
CA LYS A 148 19.95 7.06 -5.04
C LYS A 148 19.55 6.98 -6.50
N GLY A 149 18.37 7.48 -6.88
CA GLY A 149 17.89 7.50 -8.24
C GLY A 149 17.71 6.13 -8.89
N PHE A 150 17.77 6.13 -10.22
CA PHE A 150 17.56 4.92 -11.04
C PHE A 150 18.48 3.77 -10.66
N PRO A 151 18.02 2.51 -10.88
CA PRO A 151 16.80 2.10 -11.59
C PRO A 151 15.56 1.89 -10.70
N SER A 152 15.72 1.80 -9.37
CA SER A 152 14.59 1.50 -8.47
C SER A 152 13.78 2.74 -8.13
N TYR A 153 14.45 3.87 -7.97
CA TYR A 153 13.85 5.16 -7.70
C TYR A 153 13.79 6.01 -8.96
N GLU A 154 12.68 6.70 -9.14
CA GLU A 154 12.48 7.63 -10.26
C GLU A 154 12.14 9.02 -9.70
N PRO A 155 13.16 9.82 -9.32
CA PRO A 155 12.94 11.09 -8.62
C PRO A 155 11.97 12.03 -9.32
N GLU A 156 11.93 12.01 -10.65
CA GLU A 156 10.96 12.80 -11.42
C GLU A 156 9.51 12.47 -11.07
N SER A 157 9.22 11.25 -10.57
CA SER A 157 7.85 10.83 -10.23
C SER A 157 7.38 11.31 -8.86
N PHE A 158 8.30 11.57 -7.91
CA PHE A 158 7.95 11.84 -6.52
C PHE A 158 8.63 13.07 -5.88
N ALA A 159 9.71 13.65 -6.48
CA ALA A 159 10.41 14.79 -5.86
C ALA A 159 9.49 16.02 -5.60
N PHE A 160 8.39 16.14 -6.36
CA PHE A 160 7.38 17.18 -6.13
C PHE A 160 6.76 17.12 -4.73
N LEU A 161 6.77 15.93 -4.08
CA LEU A 161 6.25 15.73 -2.73
C LEU A 161 6.90 16.69 -1.72
N GLU A 162 8.21 17.00 -1.88
CA GLU A 162 8.91 17.91 -0.96
C GLU A 162 8.25 19.29 -0.85
N ASN A 163 7.55 19.71 -1.89
CA ASN A 163 6.93 21.03 -2.00
C ASN A 163 5.42 21.00 -1.65
N LEU A 164 4.87 19.84 -1.29
CA LEU A 164 3.47 19.76 -0.90
C LEU A 164 3.25 20.31 0.51
N SER A 165 2.27 21.20 0.65
CA SER A 165 1.85 21.73 1.96
C SER A 165 1.18 20.68 2.86
N ASN A 166 0.68 19.61 2.25
CA ASN A 166 0.01 18.48 2.90
C ASN A 166 0.91 17.23 3.00
N LEU A 167 2.24 17.39 2.92
CA LEU A 167 3.21 16.33 3.22
C LEU A 167 3.57 16.33 4.70
N VAL A 168 3.47 15.16 5.33
CA VAL A 168 4.01 14.88 6.66
C VAL A 168 5.23 13.98 6.52
N LYS A 169 6.40 14.51 6.90
CA LYS A 169 7.66 13.79 6.95
C LYS A 169 7.77 13.07 8.30
N LEU A 170 7.71 11.75 8.27
CA LEU A 170 7.80 10.90 9.46
C LEU A 170 9.27 10.64 9.83
N GLU A 171 9.52 10.40 11.11
CA GLU A 171 10.82 9.99 11.63
C GLU A 171 10.66 8.71 12.47
N GLY A 172 11.46 7.68 12.15
CA GLY A 172 11.48 6.43 12.90
C GLY A 172 10.14 5.68 12.89
N SER A 173 9.66 5.31 14.07
CA SER A 173 8.39 4.60 14.27
C SER A 173 7.49 5.41 15.19
N GLY A 174 6.16 5.32 15.00
CA GLY A 174 5.22 6.12 15.78
C GLY A 174 3.75 5.85 15.45
N LEU A 175 2.91 6.83 15.72
CA LEU A 175 1.46 6.78 15.51
C LEU A 175 0.99 7.99 14.71
N ILE A 176 0.04 7.74 13.80
CA ILE A 176 -0.75 8.74 13.10
C ILE A 176 -2.19 8.60 13.63
N ASP A 177 -2.76 9.71 14.10
CA ASP A 177 -4.15 9.79 14.60
C ASP A 177 -4.53 8.68 15.60
N SER A 178 -3.58 8.22 16.39
CA SER A 178 -3.73 7.20 17.46
C SER A 178 -4.15 5.79 17.03
N TYR A 179 -4.42 5.52 15.75
CA TYR A 179 -4.89 4.21 15.26
C TYR A 179 -4.10 3.65 14.08
N ILE A 180 -3.23 4.44 13.46
CA ILE A 180 -2.31 3.98 12.41
C ILE A 180 -0.90 3.98 12.99
N ARG A 181 -0.37 2.81 13.30
CA ARG A 181 1.01 2.66 13.75
C ARG A 181 1.90 2.45 12.54
N TYR A 182 2.97 3.24 12.43
CA TYR A 182 4.02 3.03 11.45
C TYR A 182 5.31 2.56 12.13
N GLU A 183 6.02 1.64 11.46
CA GLU A 183 7.26 1.05 11.99
C GLU A 183 8.35 1.14 10.91
N LEU A 184 9.44 1.85 11.23
CA LEU A 184 10.63 1.91 10.38
C LEU A 184 11.34 0.56 10.42
N THR A 185 11.40 -0.14 9.30
CA THR A 185 11.99 -1.48 9.21
C THR A 185 13.43 -1.45 8.72
N GLY A 186 13.73 -0.67 7.69
CA GLY A 186 15.03 -0.67 7.03
C GLY A 186 15.45 -2.05 6.53
N GLY A 187 14.50 -2.82 6.02
CA GLY A 187 14.74 -4.18 5.52
C GLY A 187 14.90 -4.24 4.01
N HIS A 188 13.83 -3.94 3.27
CA HIS A 188 13.82 -3.95 1.81
C HIS A 188 14.65 -2.82 1.20
N CYS A 189 14.47 -1.60 1.70
CA CYS A 189 15.38 -0.48 1.50
C CYS A 189 15.72 0.15 2.85
N PRO A 190 16.72 1.06 2.96
CA PRO A 190 17.23 1.55 4.25
C PRO A 190 16.18 2.23 5.14
N PHE A 191 15.15 2.85 4.54
CA PHE A 191 14.14 3.60 5.27
C PHE A 191 12.71 3.15 4.98
N HIS A 192 12.55 1.91 4.51
CA HIS A 192 11.24 1.27 4.35
C HIS A 192 10.48 1.22 5.68
N GLN A 193 9.17 1.48 5.62
CA GLN A 193 8.26 1.38 6.76
C GLN A 193 7.05 0.48 6.45
N VAL A 194 6.43 -0.03 7.49
CA VAL A 194 5.18 -0.79 7.43
C VAL A 194 4.10 -0.07 8.22
N PHE A 195 2.84 -0.44 7.96
CA PHE A 195 1.68 0.16 8.62
C PHE A 195 0.80 -0.90 9.26
N HIS A 196 0.36 -0.61 10.49
CA HIS A 196 -0.70 -1.32 11.19
C HIS A 196 -1.87 -0.35 11.37
N ILE A 197 -3.05 -0.76 10.95
CA ILE A 197 -4.28 0.05 11.02
C ILE A 197 -5.22 -0.67 11.97
N GLU A 198 -5.45 -0.07 13.14
CA GLU A 198 -6.28 -0.62 14.22
C GLU A 198 -7.54 0.23 14.34
N ALA A 199 -8.58 -0.11 13.57
CA ALA A 199 -9.83 0.64 13.51
C ALA A 199 -11.02 -0.31 13.43
N ASP A 200 -12.18 0.14 13.86
CA ASP A 200 -13.47 -0.54 13.74
C ASP A 200 -13.47 -1.97 14.35
N GLY A 201 -12.60 -2.20 15.35
CA GLY A 201 -12.41 -3.50 16.00
C GLY A 201 -11.59 -4.52 15.20
N GLU A 202 -10.99 -4.09 14.10
CA GLU A 202 -10.16 -4.90 13.21
C GLU A 202 -8.71 -4.39 13.15
N HIS A 203 -7.78 -5.27 12.72
CA HIS A 203 -6.37 -4.95 12.57
C HIS A 203 -5.89 -5.34 11.16
N ALA A 204 -5.62 -4.37 10.33
CA ALA A 204 -4.97 -4.57 9.04
C ALA A 204 -3.46 -4.31 9.13
N PHE A 205 -2.66 -5.19 8.52
CA PHE A 205 -1.21 -5.07 8.43
C PHE A 205 -0.76 -4.98 6.99
N PHE A 206 -0.10 -3.87 6.67
CA PHE A 206 0.53 -3.63 5.37
C PHE A 206 2.05 -3.64 5.52
N GLY A 207 2.66 -4.70 5.04
CA GLY A 207 4.10 -4.93 5.15
C GLY A 207 4.94 -4.37 4.00
N GLY A 208 4.30 -3.77 2.97
CA GLY A 208 4.99 -3.35 1.75
C GLY A 208 5.91 -4.44 1.22
N ASP A 209 7.12 -4.06 0.81
CA ASP A 209 8.09 -4.99 0.21
C ASP A 209 8.91 -5.79 1.23
N VAL A 210 8.82 -5.47 2.52
CA VAL A 210 9.36 -6.38 3.54
C VAL A 210 8.51 -7.64 3.64
N ALA A 211 7.19 -7.56 3.41
CA ALA A 211 6.25 -8.68 3.45
C ALA A 211 5.36 -8.72 2.18
N PRO A 212 5.95 -8.86 0.97
CA PRO A 212 5.25 -8.63 -0.28
C PRO A 212 4.29 -9.75 -0.69
N GLN A 213 4.48 -10.97 -0.20
CA GLN A 213 3.74 -12.17 -0.60
C GLN A 213 3.49 -13.12 0.56
N MET A 214 2.32 -13.75 0.60
CA MET A 214 1.95 -14.71 1.64
C MET A 214 2.94 -15.87 1.78
N ASN A 215 3.44 -16.41 0.68
CA ASN A 215 4.39 -17.52 0.73
C ASN A 215 5.72 -17.13 1.38
N GLN A 216 6.14 -15.88 1.28
CA GLN A 216 7.34 -15.39 1.95
C GLN A 216 7.14 -15.25 3.47
N MET A 217 5.91 -15.01 3.94
CA MET A 217 5.58 -15.01 5.37
C MET A 217 5.72 -16.41 5.99
N LYS A 218 5.35 -17.45 5.23
CA LYS A 218 5.31 -18.86 5.68
C LYS A 218 6.65 -19.58 5.59
N SER A 219 7.65 -18.96 4.97
CA SER A 219 8.95 -19.60 4.69
C SER A 219 10.12 -18.78 5.21
N ARG A 220 11.25 -19.44 5.43
CA ARG A 220 12.53 -18.77 5.78
C ARG A 220 13.23 -18.29 4.50
N PHE A 221 12.55 -17.45 3.74
CA PHE A 221 13.04 -16.91 2.49
C PHE A 221 13.86 -15.64 2.70
N VAL A 222 15.05 -15.58 2.10
CA VAL A 222 15.91 -14.39 2.08
C VAL A 222 16.04 -13.94 0.63
N ALA A 223 15.48 -12.76 0.31
CA ALA A 223 15.60 -12.19 -1.02
C ALA A 223 16.94 -11.50 -1.20
N LYS A 224 17.57 -11.72 -2.37
CA LYS A 224 18.87 -11.09 -2.71
C LYS A 224 18.75 -9.62 -3.08
N TYR A 225 17.54 -9.18 -3.39
CA TYR A 225 17.26 -7.78 -3.77
C TYR A 225 16.96 -6.89 -2.56
N ASP A 226 16.77 -7.46 -1.37
CA ASP A 226 16.56 -6.68 -0.15
C ASP A 226 17.88 -6.08 0.35
N TYR A 227 17.81 -4.88 0.91
CA TYR A 227 18.94 -4.21 1.58
C TYR A 227 19.46 -5.06 2.76
N ASP A 228 18.55 -5.59 3.58
CA ASP A 228 18.83 -6.55 4.64
C ASP A 228 17.80 -7.71 4.58
N GLY A 229 18.05 -8.66 3.69
CA GLY A 229 17.14 -9.79 3.46
C GLY A 229 16.98 -10.70 4.68
N LYS A 230 18.02 -10.80 5.55
CA LYS A 230 17.91 -11.56 6.80
C LYS A 230 16.95 -10.88 7.76
N LYS A 231 17.05 -9.58 7.93
CA LYS A 231 16.13 -8.78 8.73
C LYS A 231 14.70 -8.88 8.21
N CYS A 232 14.50 -8.79 6.87
CA CYS A 232 13.19 -9.00 6.26
C CYS A 232 12.60 -10.37 6.62
N MET A 233 13.39 -11.43 6.52
CA MET A 233 12.97 -12.78 6.89
C MET A 233 12.56 -12.86 8.37
N ASP A 234 13.41 -12.34 9.28
CA ASP A 234 13.16 -12.40 10.72
C ASP A 234 11.87 -11.60 11.09
N LEU A 235 11.66 -10.43 10.47
CA LEU A 235 10.44 -9.62 10.63
C LEU A 235 9.20 -10.35 10.13
N ARG A 236 9.25 -10.96 8.93
CA ARG A 236 8.13 -11.75 8.38
C ARG A 236 7.73 -12.89 9.31
N GLN A 237 8.69 -13.63 9.85
CA GLN A 237 8.40 -14.74 10.79
C GLN A 237 7.74 -14.22 12.07
N LYS A 238 8.24 -13.11 12.63
CA LYS A 238 7.64 -12.45 13.82
C LYS A 238 6.21 -12.02 13.55
N TRP A 239 5.97 -11.25 12.48
CA TRP A 239 4.65 -10.72 12.16
C TRP A 239 3.66 -11.83 11.79
N TRP A 240 4.12 -12.87 11.06
CA TRP A 240 3.26 -13.99 10.70
C TRP A 240 2.74 -14.72 11.94
N HIS A 241 3.62 -14.98 12.91
CA HIS A 241 3.24 -15.63 14.15
C HIS A 241 2.29 -14.75 14.97
N GLN A 242 2.69 -13.51 15.23
CA GLN A 242 1.88 -12.56 16.01
C GLN A 242 0.51 -12.31 15.36
N GLY A 243 0.48 -12.06 14.06
CA GLY A 243 -0.76 -11.75 13.36
C GLY A 243 -1.73 -12.93 13.30
N GLN A 244 -1.23 -14.18 13.28
CA GLN A 244 -2.11 -15.35 13.41
C GLN A 244 -2.70 -15.48 14.82
N GLU A 245 -1.96 -15.13 15.85
CA GLU A 245 -2.44 -15.15 17.24
C GLU A 245 -3.47 -14.03 17.50
N GLU A 246 -3.21 -12.83 16.96
CA GLU A 246 -4.01 -11.64 17.20
C GLU A 246 -5.10 -11.41 16.13
N GLY A 247 -5.19 -12.27 15.11
CA GLY A 247 -6.24 -12.20 14.07
C GLY A 247 -6.06 -11.03 13.10
N TRP A 248 -4.82 -10.73 12.70
CA TRP A 248 -4.58 -9.66 11.73
C TRP A 248 -5.04 -10.02 10.33
N THR A 249 -5.47 -9.01 9.58
CA THR A 249 -5.65 -9.06 8.12
C THR A 249 -4.38 -8.58 7.44
N PHE A 250 -3.68 -9.49 6.78
CA PHE A 250 -2.44 -9.20 6.04
C PHE A 250 -2.74 -8.74 4.62
N LEU A 251 -2.05 -7.70 4.16
CA LEU A 251 -2.15 -7.11 2.82
C LEU A 251 -0.83 -7.33 2.07
N PHE A 252 -0.89 -8.02 0.93
CA PHE A 252 0.28 -8.44 0.16
C PHE A 252 0.36 -7.72 -1.18
N TYR A 253 1.28 -6.76 -1.29
CA TYR A 253 1.39 -5.87 -2.45
C TYR A 253 1.73 -6.59 -3.75
N HIS A 254 2.53 -7.64 -3.68
CA HIS A 254 3.07 -8.38 -4.82
C HIS A 254 2.52 -9.80 -4.96
N ASP A 255 1.45 -10.16 -4.26
CA ASP A 255 0.88 -11.51 -4.33
C ASP A 255 -0.30 -11.56 -5.32
N ILE A 256 -0.09 -12.27 -6.44
CA ILE A 256 -1.10 -12.42 -7.50
C ILE A 256 -2.33 -13.22 -7.04
N LYS A 257 -2.14 -14.17 -6.12
CA LYS A 257 -3.18 -15.13 -5.74
C LYS A 257 -3.89 -14.77 -4.44
N ASN A 258 -3.14 -14.20 -3.52
CA ASN A 258 -3.61 -13.96 -2.15
C ASN A 258 -3.31 -12.52 -1.74
N PRO A 259 -3.99 -11.52 -2.35
CA PRO A 259 -3.78 -10.12 -1.99
C PRO A 259 -4.07 -9.82 -0.53
N ILE A 260 -5.08 -10.49 0.02
CA ILE A 260 -5.52 -10.35 1.41
C ILE A 260 -5.57 -11.72 2.04
N TRP A 261 -5.11 -11.82 3.28
CA TRP A 261 -5.27 -13.02 4.07
C TRP A 261 -5.68 -12.69 5.50
N THR A 262 -6.72 -13.34 5.97
CA THR A 262 -7.20 -13.30 7.37
C THR A 262 -7.33 -14.75 7.84
N ARG A 263 -7.04 -14.99 9.10
CA ARG A 263 -7.18 -16.32 9.72
C ARG A 263 -8.65 -16.71 9.88
#